data_a12c63a537c2bb3cd1d14a7dd38762a1
#
_entry.id   a12c63a537c2bb3cd1d14a7dd38762a1
#
_cell.length_a   1.000
_cell.length_b   1.000
_cell.length_c   1.000
_cell.angle_alpha   90.00
_cell.angle_beta   90.00
_cell.angle_gamma   90.00
#
_symmetry.space_group_name_H-M   'P 1'
#
loop_
_entity.id
_entity.type
_entity.pdbx_description
1 polymer ?
#
loop_
_entity_poly.entity_id
_entity_poly.type
_entity_poly.pdbx_seq_one_letter_code
_entity_poly.pdbx_strand_id
1 'polypeptide(L)'
;MNNNRERTLPNDVDVEQVEMEGFSRSIAEIEWLLLILVMFYYISHESEFRYPFGVFLSFAAFSAFIFAFHYLNFFTIRSQWKIAVETWVMILFVSWVIISSGNINTPLYSLYFLIIIASALSLGKLITFLEFALITAVYVYISYPVYASNGLSINDFINFMTVFCPIILITYVTVMLAADVQHGKKVLKLLSETDEMTGFKNKRSFRASLNAEMNTAMRYSRRFSIMMIDTDNLKEINDQQSKKCKIAANF
;
A
#
# COMPACT_ATOMS: atom_id res chain seq x y z
N MET A 1 12.23 -42.07 14.73
CA MET A 1 12.69 -40.74 14.28
C MET A 1 11.50 -40.05 13.64
N ASN A 2 10.81 -39.26 14.44
CA ASN A 2 9.54 -38.62 14.01
C ASN A 2 9.82 -37.13 13.86
N ASN A 3 9.94 -36.68 12.62
CA ASN A 3 10.33 -35.32 12.26
C ASN A 3 9.06 -34.45 12.17
N ASN A 4 8.43 -34.18 13.31
CA ASN A 4 7.40 -33.14 13.43
C ASN A 4 8.05 -31.78 13.27
N ARG A 5 8.16 -31.29 12.04
CA ARG A 5 8.32 -29.86 11.78
C ARG A 5 7.04 -29.19 12.26
N GLU A 6 7.07 -28.68 13.49
CA GLU A 6 6.09 -27.72 13.96
C GLU A 6 6.13 -26.52 13.01
N ARG A 7 5.09 -26.39 12.21
CA ARG A 7 4.83 -25.16 11.46
C ARG A 7 4.52 -24.11 12.52
N THR A 8 5.50 -23.30 12.87
CA THR A 8 5.28 -22.06 13.63
C THR A 8 4.28 -21.22 12.86
N LEU A 9 3.15 -20.96 13.48
CA LEU A 9 2.14 -20.05 12.91
C LEU A 9 2.74 -18.64 12.89
N PRO A 10 2.58 -17.87 11.81
CA PRO A 10 3.10 -16.51 11.75
C PRO A 10 2.48 -15.67 12.87
N ASN A 11 3.32 -14.99 13.64
CA ASN A 11 2.90 -13.98 14.60
C ASN A 11 2.34 -12.77 13.84
N ASP A 12 1.57 -11.90 14.50
CA ASP A 12 1.03 -10.67 13.88
C ASP A 12 2.15 -9.81 13.25
N VAL A 13 3.35 -9.82 13.83
CA VAL A 13 4.55 -9.19 13.29
C VAL A 13 4.97 -9.81 11.95
N ASP A 14 4.87 -11.14 11.80
CA ASP A 14 5.22 -11.83 10.54
C ASP A 14 4.21 -11.51 9.43
N VAL A 15 2.93 -11.32 9.75
CA VAL A 15 1.88 -10.98 8.77
C VAL A 15 2.08 -9.56 8.26
N GLU A 16 2.37 -8.60 9.13
CA GLU A 16 2.65 -7.22 8.75
C GLU A 16 3.93 -7.13 7.90
N GLN A 17 4.95 -7.90 8.25
CA GLN A 17 6.19 -7.98 7.46
C GLN A 17 5.94 -8.55 6.06
N VAL A 18 5.18 -9.63 5.93
CA VAL A 18 4.83 -10.23 4.63
C VAL A 18 4.01 -9.26 3.78
N GLU A 19 3.09 -8.50 4.38
CA GLU A 19 2.31 -7.48 3.68
C GLU A 19 3.21 -6.34 3.17
N MET A 20 4.14 -5.86 3.99
CA MET A 20 5.12 -4.83 3.62
C MET A 20 6.08 -5.32 2.52
N GLU A 21 6.46 -6.61 2.54
CA GLU A 21 7.23 -7.23 1.45
C GLU A 21 6.47 -7.21 0.13
N GLY A 22 5.19 -7.55 0.17
CA GLY A 22 4.32 -7.51 -1.01
C GLY A 22 4.24 -6.10 -1.60
N PHE A 23 4.02 -5.07 -0.77
CA PHE A 23 3.97 -3.68 -1.24
C PHE A 23 5.31 -3.19 -1.81
N SER A 24 6.42 -3.47 -1.14
CA SER A 24 7.76 -3.08 -1.64
C SER A 24 8.06 -3.70 -3.00
N ARG A 25 7.65 -4.94 -3.23
CA ARG A 25 7.80 -5.60 -4.53
C ARG A 25 6.94 -4.95 -5.61
N SER A 26 5.69 -4.66 -5.31
CA SER A 26 4.78 -4.00 -6.26
C SER A 26 5.27 -2.60 -6.62
N ILE A 27 5.85 -1.86 -5.68
CA ILE A 27 6.42 -0.53 -5.94
C ILE A 27 7.64 -0.65 -6.85
N ALA A 28 8.52 -1.63 -6.63
CA ALA A 28 9.64 -1.88 -7.53
C ALA A 28 9.19 -2.15 -8.98
N GLU A 29 8.13 -2.92 -9.16
CA GLU A 29 7.55 -3.18 -10.48
C GLU A 29 7.01 -1.88 -11.13
N ILE A 30 6.40 -1.01 -10.32
CA ILE A 30 5.89 0.30 -10.76
C ILE A 30 7.03 1.25 -11.13
N GLU A 31 8.13 1.28 -10.38
CA GLU A 31 9.32 2.08 -10.69
C GLU A 31 9.91 1.72 -12.05
N TRP A 32 10.07 0.42 -12.33
CA TRP A 32 10.55 -0.06 -13.63
C TRP A 32 9.59 0.28 -14.76
N LEU A 33 8.29 0.10 -14.55
CA LEU A 33 7.25 0.42 -15.52
C LEU A 33 7.25 1.92 -15.83
N LEU A 34 7.37 2.78 -14.81
CA LEU A 34 7.44 4.22 -14.96
C LEU A 34 8.69 4.63 -15.76
N LEU A 35 9.84 4.04 -15.46
CA LEU A 35 11.07 4.29 -16.21
C LEU A 35 10.91 3.91 -17.69
N ILE A 36 10.33 2.75 -17.99
CA ILE A 36 10.07 2.28 -19.36
C ILE A 36 9.11 3.23 -20.09
N LEU A 37 8.01 3.66 -19.44
CA LEU A 37 7.03 4.55 -20.06
C LEU A 37 7.64 5.92 -20.37
N VAL A 38 8.41 6.49 -19.45
CA VAL A 38 9.10 7.76 -19.67
C VAL A 38 10.15 7.63 -20.77
N MET A 39 10.90 6.52 -20.80
CA MET A 39 11.89 6.26 -21.87
C MET A 39 11.20 6.15 -23.23
N PHE A 40 10.06 5.47 -23.31
CA PHE A 40 9.29 5.36 -24.55
C PHE A 40 8.81 6.73 -25.04
N TYR A 41 8.32 7.56 -24.12
CA TYR A 41 7.93 8.93 -24.43
C TYR A 41 9.12 9.76 -24.93
N TYR A 42 10.27 9.66 -24.26
CA TYR A 42 11.50 10.38 -24.65
C TYR A 42 11.94 10.01 -26.07
N ILE A 43 12.00 8.72 -26.41
CA ILE A 43 12.39 8.25 -27.76
C ILE A 43 11.44 8.77 -28.83
N SER A 44 10.14 8.85 -28.52
CA SER A 44 9.11 9.32 -29.48
C SER A 44 9.13 10.83 -29.70
N HIS A 45 9.64 11.62 -28.73
CA HIS A 45 9.54 13.09 -28.73
C HIS A 45 10.91 13.76 -28.42
N GLU A 46 12.01 13.11 -28.79
CA GLU A 46 13.37 13.57 -28.45
C GLU A 46 13.63 15.03 -28.87
N SER A 47 13.11 15.44 -30.03
CA SER A 47 13.28 16.80 -30.57
C SER A 47 12.53 17.90 -29.78
N GLU A 48 11.58 17.53 -28.94
CA GLU A 48 10.78 18.48 -28.15
C GLU A 48 11.44 18.83 -26.81
N PHE A 49 12.43 18.03 -26.37
CA PHE A 49 13.05 18.23 -25.06
C PHE A 49 14.04 19.40 -25.06
N ARG A 50 13.83 20.33 -24.15
CA ARG A 50 14.70 21.50 -23.96
C ARG A 50 16.10 21.14 -23.42
N TYR A 51 16.18 20.07 -22.60
CA TYR A 51 17.41 19.63 -21.94
C TYR A 51 17.60 18.09 -22.09
N PRO A 52 17.93 17.59 -23.30
CA PRO A 52 18.00 16.14 -23.54
C PRO A 52 19.08 15.45 -22.69
N PHE A 53 20.24 16.09 -22.46
CA PHE A 53 21.29 15.56 -21.59
C PHE A 53 20.83 15.46 -20.13
N GLY A 54 20.06 16.42 -19.63
CA GLY A 54 19.50 16.40 -18.28
C GLY A 54 18.51 15.25 -18.09
N VAL A 55 17.71 14.93 -19.11
CA VAL A 55 16.80 13.78 -19.11
C VAL A 55 17.57 12.47 -19.07
N PHE A 56 18.61 12.32 -19.92
CA PHE A 56 19.47 11.14 -19.89
C PHE A 56 20.13 10.93 -18.52
N LEU A 57 20.64 12.00 -17.91
CA LEU A 57 21.21 11.94 -16.57
C LEU A 57 20.18 11.53 -15.52
N SER A 58 18.92 12.00 -15.63
CA SER A 58 17.84 11.61 -14.72
C SER A 58 17.46 10.13 -14.86
N PHE A 59 17.49 9.57 -16.06
CA PHE A 59 17.33 8.12 -16.28
C PHE A 59 18.42 7.32 -15.57
N ALA A 60 19.69 7.73 -15.74
CA ALA A 60 20.81 7.06 -15.09
C ALA A 60 20.71 7.15 -13.56
N ALA A 61 20.37 8.33 -13.04
CA ALA A 61 20.21 8.55 -11.60
C ALA A 61 19.06 7.75 -11.02
N PHE A 62 17.89 7.73 -11.69
CA PHE A 62 16.72 6.96 -11.24
C PHE A 62 16.96 5.46 -11.32
N SER A 63 17.61 4.96 -12.39
CA SER A 63 18.02 3.55 -12.48
C SER A 63 19.00 3.17 -11.39
N ALA A 64 20.00 4.01 -11.10
CA ALA A 64 20.94 3.79 -10.02
C ALA A 64 20.26 3.78 -8.65
N PHE A 65 19.25 4.64 -8.44
CA PHE A 65 18.44 4.65 -7.24
C PHE A 65 17.67 3.33 -7.06
N ILE A 66 16.97 2.85 -8.10
CA ILE A 66 16.25 1.56 -8.09
C ILE A 66 17.22 0.43 -7.72
N PHE A 67 18.39 0.37 -8.39
CA PHE A 67 19.40 -0.64 -8.08
C PHE A 67 19.90 -0.55 -6.63
N ALA A 68 20.25 0.65 -6.17
CA ALA A 68 20.75 0.85 -4.81
C ALA A 68 19.71 0.47 -3.75
N PHE A 69 18.44 0.86 -3.96
CA PHE A 69 17.38 0.65 -2.98
C PHE A 69 16.88 -0.79 -2.90
N HIS A 70 16.86 -1.53 -4.02
CA HIS A 70 16.36 -2.90 -4.05
C HIS A 70 17.45 -3.97 -3.93
N TYR A 71 18.64 -3.75 -4.49
CA TYR A 71 19.69 -4.78 -4.53
C TYR A 71 20.78 -4.61 -3.48
N LEU A 72 21.15 -3.38 -3.09
CA LEU A 72 22.20 -3.17 -2.11
C LEU A 72 21.74 -3.30 -0.66
N ASN A 73 20.44 -3.55 -0.42
CA ASN A 73 19.87 -3.85 0.88
C ASN A 73 20.28 -2.88 2.02
N PHE A 74 20.45 -1.60 1.69
CA PHE A 74 20.88 -0.57 2.64
C PHE A 74 19.94 -0.41 3.84
N PHE A 75 18.68 -0.82 3.70
CA PHE A 75 17.67 -0.77 4.76
C PHE A 75 17.19 -2.18 5.10
N THR A 76 17.81 -2.79 6.08
CA THR A 76 17.35 -4.05 6.70
C THR A 76 16.00 -3.92 7.41
N ILE A 77 15.55 -2.69 7.67
CA ILE A 77 14.25 -2.41 8.29
C ILE A 77 13.29 -2.02 7.18
N ARG A 78 12.41 -2.93 6.80
CA ARG A 78 11.27 -2.68 5.92
C ARG A 78 10.26 -1.82 6.69
N SER A 79 10.37 -0.51 6.53
CA SER A 79 9.50 0.46 7.20
C SER A 79 8.67 1.23 6.16
N GLN A 80 7.52 1.75 6.57
CA GLN A 80 6.68 2.62 5.74
C GLN A 80 7.45 3.81 5.16
N TRP A 81 8.49 4.28 5.86
CA TRP A 81 9.38 5.34 5.40
C TRP A 81 10.15 5.00 4.13
N LYS A 82 10.54 3.73 3.95
CA LYS A 82 11.21 3.28 2.74
C LYS A 82 10.30 3.49 1.52
N ILE A 83 9.06 3.03 1.62
CA ILE A 83 8.04 3.16 0.57
C ILE A 83 7.75 4.63 0.27
N ALA A 84 7.66 5.49 1.31
CA ALA A 84 7.43 6.92 1.13
C ALA A 84 8.59 7.61 0.38
N VAL A 85 9.83 7.23 0.67
CA VAL A 85 11.00 7.75 -0.06
C VAL A 85 10.97 7.31 -1.53
N GLU A 86 10.62 6.05 -1.81
CA GLU A 86 10.48 5.53 -3.18
C GLU A 86 9.44 6.33 -3.98
N THR A 87 8.25 6.57 -3.42
CA THR A 87 7.20 7.34 -4.09
C THR A 87 7.58 8.82 -4.29
N TRP A 88 8.28 9.43 -3.35
CA TRP A 88 8.76 10.81 -3.50
C TRP A 88 9.82 10.93 -4.59
N VAL A 89 10.74 9.97 -4.68
CA VAL A 89 11.75 9.96 -5.76
C VAL A 89 11.08 9.76 -7.12
N MET A 90 10.04 8.92 -7.23
CA MET A 90 9.23 8.81 -8.45
C MET A 90 8.59 10.16 -8.84
N ILE A 91 8.01 10.89 -7.88
CA ILE A 91 7.43 12.23 -8.13
C ILE A 91 8.51 13.19 -8.64
N LEU A 92 9.68 13.22 -8.00
CA LEU A 92 10.80 14.09 -8.40
C LEU A 92 11.29 13.74 -9.82
N PHE A 93 11.43 12.46 -10.13
CA PHE A 93 11.84 12.01 -11.46
C PHE A 93 10.85 12.44 -12.54
N VAL A 94 9.56 12.15 -12.37
CA VAL A 94 8.52 12.56 -13.32
C VAL A 94 8.46 14.08 -13.46
N SER A 95 8.53 14.81 -12.35
CA SER A 95 8.52 16.28 -12.35
C SER A 95 9.70 16.86 -13.14
N TRP A 96 10.90 16.30 -12.98
CA TRP A 96 12.09 16.72 -13.71
C TRP A 96 11.94 16.49 -15.21
N VAL A 97 11.41 15.34 -15.60
CA VAL A 97 11.17 15.02 -17.02
C VAL A 97 10.14 15.97 -17.62
N ILE A 98 9.06 16.29 -16.93
CA ILE A 98 8.05 17.26 -17.37
C ILE A 98 8.67 18.65 -17.54
N ILE A 99 9.46 19.12 -16.58
CA ILE A 99 10.17 20.41 -16.68
C ILE A 99 11.09 20.42 -17.89
N SER A 100 11.77 19.31 -18.14
CA SER A 100 12.74 19.19 -19.24
C SER A 100 12.07 19.11 -20.61
N SER A 101 10.81 18.64 -20.68
CA SER A 101 10.03 18.62 -21.93
C SER A 101 9.64 20.03 -22.38
N GLY A 102 9.57 20.99 -21.45
CA GLY A 102 9.18 22.38 -21.77
C GLY A 102 7.74 22.57 -22.25
N ASN A 103 6.98 21.49 -22.33
CA ASN A 103 5.57 21.51 -22.77
C ASN A 103 4.63 21.32 -21.58
N ILE A 104 3.72 22.29 -21.36
CA ILE A 104 2.75 22.23 -20.26
C ILE A 104 1.67 21.18 -20.53
N ASN A 105 1.35 20.89 -21.79
CA ASN A 105 0.30 19.97 -22.17
C ASN A 105 0.87 18.57 -22.49
N THR A 106 1.85 18.11 -21.73
CA THR A 106 2.44 16.78 -21.93
C THR A 106 1.58 15.67 -21.31
N PRO A 107 1.43 14.51 -21.97
CA PRO A 107 0.73 13.36 -21.40
C PRO A 107 1.44 12.75 -20.20
N LEU A 108 2.69 13.15 -19.91
CA LEU A 108 3.45 12.68 -18.75
C LEU A 108 2.78 12.96 -17.39
N TYR A 109 1.86 13.93 -17.32
CA TYR A 109 1.06 14.17 -16.11
C TYR A 109 0.22 12.95 -15.69
N SER A 110 -0.16 12.10 -16.63
CA SER A 110 -0.89 10.87 -16.33
C SER A 110 -0.06 9.87 -15.50
N LEU A 111 1.26 9.98 -15.52
CA LEU A 111 2.15 9.12 -14.71
C LEU A 111 1.98 9.37 -13.21
N TYR A 112 1.56 10.58 -12.80
CA TYR A 112 1.24 10.84 -11.40
C TYR A 112 0.07 9.99 -10.90
N PHE A 113 -0.85 9.58 -11.76
CA PHE A 113 -1.95 8.68 -11.37
C PHE A 113 -1.42 7.35 -10.84
N LEU A 114 -0.41 6.80 -11.51
CA LEU A 114 0.23 5.55 -11.10
C LEU A 114 0.86 5.67 -9.71
N ILE A 115 1.56 6.79 -9.45
CA ILE A 115 2.21 7.06 -8.17
C ILE A 115 1.17 7.22 -7.05
N ILE A 116 0.11 7.99 -7.30
CA ILE A 116 -0.99 8.20 -6.33
C ILE A 116 -1.68 6.88 -5.97
N ILE A 117 -1.94 6.02 -6.96
CA ILE A 117 -2.55 4.71 -6.74
C ILE A 117 -1.64 3.84 -5.87
N ALA A 118 -0.36 3.77 -6.20
CA ALA A 118 0.63 3.01 -5.44
C ALA A 118 0.72 3.48 -3.98
N SER A 119 0.79 4.80 -3.78
CA SER A 119 0.84 5.42 -2.45
C SER A 119 -0.43 5.17 -1.63
N ALA A 120 -1.60 5.35 -2.21
CA ALA A 120 -2.87 5.17 -1.50
C ALA A 120 -3.04 3.74 -0.96
N LEU A 121 -2.62 2.74 -1.73
CA LEU A 121 -2.72 1.34 -1.35
C LEU A 121 -1.69 0.92 -0.29
N SER A 122 -0.48 1.52 -0.31
CA SER A 122 0.65 1.11 0.53
C SER A 122 0.88 1.98 1.75
N LEU A 123 0.72 3.30 1.64
CA LEU A 123 1.07 4.28 2.68
C LEU A 123 -0.15 4.87 3.41
N GLY A 124 -1.33 4.71 2.81
CA GLY A 124 -2.59 5.19 3.40
C GLY A 124 -2.89 6.67 3.15
N LYS A 125 -4.02 7.12 3.68
CA LYS A 125 -4.68 8.38 3.32
C LYS A 125 -3.82 9.62 3.47
N LEU A 126 -3.11 9.77 4.60
CA LEU A 126 -2.41 11.01 4.93
C LEU A 126 -1.24 11.27 3.99
N ILE A 127 -0.43 10.25 3.72
CA ILE A 127 0.74 10.36 2.84
C ILE A 127 0.28 10.62 1.40
N THR A 128 -0.77 9.93 0.95
CA THR A 128 -1.35 10.16 -0.38
C THR A 128 -1.83 11.62 -0.56
N PHE A 129 -2.44 12.23 0.47
CA PHE A 129 -2.82 13.64 0.41
C PHE A 129 -1.62 14.58 0.36
N LEU A 130 -0.53 14.26 1.08
CA LEU A 130 0.72 15.03 1.01
C LEU A 130 1.34 14.95 -0.39
N GLU A 131 1.36 13.77 -1.00
CA GLU A 131 1.85 13.59 -2.36
C GLU A 131 0.98 14.30 -3.39
N PHE A 132 -0.35 14.24 -3.26
CA PHE A 132 -1.26 15.02 -4.07
C PHE A 132 -0.98 16.53 -3.96
N ALA A 133 -0.76 17.03 -2.74
CA ALA A 133 -0.41 18.44 -2.52
C ALA A 133 0.94 18.79 -3.16
N LEU A 134 1.92 17.90 -3.07
CA LEU A 134 3.24 18.07 -3.70
C LEU A 134 3.12 18.11 -5.23
N ILE A 135 2.41 17.16 -5.83
CA ILE A 135 2.16 17.11 -7.28
C ILE A 135 1.45 18.38 -7.75
N THR A 136 0.44 18.83 -7.01
CA THR A 136 -0.29 20.08 -7.29
C THR A 136 0.65 21.28 -7.24
N ALA A 137 1.51 21.38 -6.21
CA ALA A 137 2.48 22.45 -6.09
C ALA A 137 3.48 22.47 -7.25
N VAL A 138 3.98 21.31 -7.66
CA VAL A 138 4.86 21.17 -8.83
C VAL A 138 4.14 21.61 -10.11
N TYR A 139 2.91 21.17 -10.32
CA TYR A 139 2.12 21.56 -11.48
C TYR A 139 1.91 23.09 -11.55
N VAL A 140 1.51 23.71 -10.44
CA VAL A 140 1.33 25.15 -10.35
C VAL A 140 2.66 25.88 -10.61
N TYR A 141 3.77 25.40 -10.04
CA TYR A 141 5.10 25.98 -10.26
C TYR A 141 5.52 25.94 -11.73
N ILE A 142 5.31 24.83 -12.43
CA ILE A 142 5.65 24.69 -13.86
C ILE A 142 4.75 25.57 -14.73
N SER A 143 3.48 25.67 -14.38
CA SER A 143 2.48 26.40 -15.16
C SER A 143 2.52 27.92 -14.93
N TYR A 144 3.02 28.37 -13.78
CA TYR A 144 3.04 29.79 -13.36
C TYR A 144 3.69 30.74 -14.39
N PRO A 145 4.90 30.46 -14.95
CA PRO A 145 5.55 31.39 -15.88
C PRO A 145 4.73 31.63 -17.15
N VAL A 146 3.98 30.63 -17.62
CA VAL A 146 3.19 30.73 -18.84
C VAL A 146 1.92 31.54 -18.59
N TYR A 147 1.26 31.31 -17.46
CA TYR A 147 0.06 32.07 -17.09
C TYR A 147 0.37 33.53 -16.69
N ALA A 148 1.54 33.76 -16.10
CA ALA A 148 1.95 35.11 -15.73
C ALA A 148 2.33 35.99 -16.95
N SER A 149 2.84 35.40 -18.03
CA SER A 149 3.26 36.14 -19.23
C SER A 149 2.10 36.50 -20.15
N ASN A 150 1.08 35.65 -20.26
CA ASN A 150 -0.01 35.79 -21.24
C ASN A 150 -1.30 36.39 -20.65
N GLY A 151 -1.35 36.62 -19.31
CA GLY A 151 -2.60 36.91 -18.61
C GLY A 151 -3.48 35.65 -18.51
N LEU A 152 -4.39 35.63 -17.54
CA LEU A 152 -5.31 34.48 -17.36
C LEU A 152 -6.37 34.46 -18.45
N SER A 153 -6.22 33.57 -19.41
CA SER A 153 -7.25 33.30 -20.43
C SER A 153 -8.20 32.19 -19.97
N ILE A 154 -9.44 32.20 -20.52
CA ILE A 154 -10.40 31.11 -20.30
C ILE A 154 -9.82 29.76 -20.78
N ASN A 155 -9.06 29.76 -21.87
CA ASN A 155 -8.41 28.55 -22.37
C ASN A 155 -7.36 27.99 -21.39
N ASP A 156 -6.61 28.87 -20.71
CA ASP A 156 -5.63 28.47 -19.71
C ASP A 156 -6.29 27.84 -18.48
N PHE A 157 -7.45 28.39 -18.08
CA PHE A 157 -8.25 27.79 -17.01
C PHE A 157 -8.81 26.43 -17.41
N ILE A 158 -9.28 26.26 -18.65
CA ILE A 158 -9.75 24.95 -19.16
C ILE A 158 -8.60 23.95 -19.17
N ASN A 159 -7.41 24.32 -19.64
CA ASN A 159 -6.23 23.47 -19.65
C ASN A 159 -5.84 23.05 -18.24
N PHE A 160 -5.84 23.99 -17.29
CA PHE A 160 -5.61 23.70 -15.89
C PHE A 160 -6.61 22.68 -15.35
N MET A 161 -7.89 22.87 -15.57
CA MET A 161 -8.94 21.96 -15.13
C MET A 161 -8.83 20.58 -15.80
N THR A 162 -8.43 20.50 -17.05
CA THR A 162 -8.27 19.23 -17.78
C THR A 162 -7.20 18.33 -17.14
N VAL A 163 -6.13 18.90 -16.58
CA VAL A 163 -5.09 18.13 -15.87
C VAL A 163 -5.48 17.90 -14.42
N PHE A 164 -6.01 18.93 -13.75
CA PHE A 164 -6.22 18.93 -12.31
C PHE A 164 -7.42 18.07 -11.86
N CYS A 165 -8.56 18.16 -12.57
CA CYS A 165 -9.75 17.39 -12.22
C CYS A 165 -9.54 15.87 -12.23
N PRO A 166 -8.90 15.27 -13.24
CA PRO A 166 -8.60 13.84 -13.21
C PRO A 166 -7.70 13.44 -12.02
N ILE A 167 -6.71 14.26 -11.67
CA ILE A 167 -5.82 13.99 -10.52
C ILE A 167 -6.61 13.97 -9.21
N ILE A 168 -7.49 14.97 -8.99
CA ILE A 168 -8.39 15.00 -7.82
C ILE A 168 -9.28 13.76 -7.79
N LEU A 169 -9.93 13.46 -8.91
CA LEU A 169 -10.87 12.35 -9.00
C LEU A 169 -10.19 11.02 -8.70
N ILE A 170 -9.04 10.78 -9.31
CA ILE A 170 -8.27 9.55 -9.08
C ILE A 170 -7.80 9.48 -7.62
N THR A 171 -7.30 10.57 -7.05
CA THR A 171 -6.88 10.61 -5.64
C THR A 171 -8.06 10.27 -4.72
N TYR A 172 -9.22 10.87 -4.95
CA TYR A 172 -10.42 10.61 -4.16
C TYR A 172 -10.86 9.15 -4.25
N VAL A 173 -11.04 8.64 -5.47
CA VAL A 173 -11.49 7.26 -5.72
C VAL A 173 -10.51 6.25 -5.13
N THR A 174 -9.20 6.47 -5.31
CA THR A 174 -8.19 5.53 -4.82
C THR A 174 -8.10 5.52 -3.30
N VAL A 175 -8.19 6.67 -2.65
CA VAL A 175 -8.22 6.76 -1.17
C VAL A 175 -9.46 6.09 -0.60
N MET A 176 -10.62 6.24 -1.24
CA MET A 176 -11.86 5.53 -0.85
C MET A 176 -11.69 4.02 -1.00
N LEU A 177 -11.22 3.57 -2.17
CA LEU A 177 -11.01 2.14 -2.43
C LEU A 177 -10.00 1.52 -1.46
N ALA A 178 -8.89 2.21 -1.18
CA ALA A 178 -7.90 1.76 -0.21
C ALA A 178 -8.49 1.61 1.21
N ALA A 179 -9.39 2.52 1.60
CA ALA A 179 -10.10 2.43 2.87
C ALA A 179 -11.03 1.21 2.93
N ASP A 180 -11.77 0.94 1.86
CA ASP A 180 -12.66 -0.21 1.77
C ASP A 180 -11.89 -1.54 1.79
N VAL A 181 -10.78 -1.63 1.08
CA VAL A 181 -9.87 -2.79 1.11
C VAL A 181 -9.33 -3.04 2.52
N GLN A 182 -8.88 -1.99 3.21
CA GLN A 182 -8.40 -2.11 4.59
C GLN A 182 -9.52 -2.54 5.55
N HIS A 183 -10.74 -2.01 5.37
CA HIS A 183 -11.88 -2.43 6.15
C HIS A 183 -12.23 -3.90 5.91
N GLY A 184 -12.29 -4.32 4.64
CA GLY A 184 -12.52 -5.72 4.27
C GLY A 184 -11.48 -6.68 4.88
N LYS A 185 -10.20 -6.31 4.85
CA LYS A 185 -9.13 -7.09 5.51
C LYS A 185 -9.35 -7.23 7.02
N LYS A 186 -9.78 -6.15 7.71
CA LYS A 186 -10.08 -6.20 9.15
C LYS A 186 -11.24 -7.15 9.45
N VAL A 187 -12.31 -7.09 8.67
CA VAL A 187 -13.46 -7.99 8.81
C VAL A 187 -13.04 -9.44 8.59
N LEU A 188 -12.28 -9.74 7.53
CA LEU A 188 -11.77 -11.08 7.26
C LEU A 188 -10.86 -11.58 8.40
N LYS A 189 -10.03 -10.70 8.96
CA LYS A 189 -9.20 -11.02 10.12
C LYS A 189 -10.05 -11.40 11.32
N LEU A 190 -11.08 -10.61 11.65
CA LEU A 190 -12.01 -10.91 12.75
C LEU A 190 -12.72 -12.26 12.55
N LEU A 191 -13.26 -12.53 11.36
CA LEU A 191 -13.91 -13.80 11.04
C LEU A 191 -12.93 -14.98 11.13
N SER A 192 -11.66 -14.77 10.78
CA SER A 192 -10.61 -15.79 10.91
C SER A 192 -10.09 -15.99 12.34
N GLU A 193 -10.33 -15.06 13.27
CA GLU A 193 -9.84 -15.11 14.64
C GLU A 193 -10.87 -15.61 15.66
N THR A 194 -12.16 -15.57 15.32
CA THR A 194 -13.25 -15.99 16.20
C THR A 194 -13.85 -17.34 15.81
N ASP A 195 -14.36 -18.05 16.77
CA ASP A 195 -15.17 -19.24 16.60
C ASP A 195 -16.62 -18.84 16.36
N GLU A 196 -17.24 -19.32 15.29
CA GLU A 196 -18.58 -18.94 14.85
C GLU A 196 -19.68 -19.28 15.86
N MET A 197 -19.49 -20.33 16.66
CA MET A 197 -20.51 -20.79 17.63
C MET A 197 -20.46 -20.03 18.95
N THR A 198 -19.25 -19.70 19.41
CA THR A 198 -19.06 -19.14 20.77
C THR A 198 -18.73 -17.66 20.76
N GLY A 199 -18.29 -17.10 19.63
CA GLY A 199 -17.79 -15.71 19.52
C GLY A 199 -16.45 -15.47 20.22
N PHE A 200 -15.88 -16.49 20.88
CA PHE A 200 -14.55 -16.41 21.48
C PHE A 200 -13.46 -16.57 20.44
N LYS A 201 -12.21 -16.28 20.82
CA LYS A 201 -11.06 -16.53 19.97
C LYS A 201 -10.97 -18.02 19.62
N ASN A 202 -10.83 -18.33 18.33
CA ASN A 202 -10.58 -19.69 17.90
C ASN A 202 -9.22 -20.22 18.40
N LYS A 203 -8.97 -21.51 18.27
CA LYS A 203 -7.74 -22.16 18.74
C LYS A 203 -6.46 -21.50 18.20
N ARG A 204 -6.47 -21.01 16.96
CA ARG A 204 -5.35 -20.35 16.33
C ARG A 204 -5.07 -18.98 16.96
N SER A 205 -6.10 -18.16 17.08
CA SER A 205 -6.04 -16.83 17.69
C SER A 205 -5.70 -16.89 19.17
N PHE A 206 -6.24 -17.87 19.91
CA PHE A 206 -5.88 -18.12 21.31
C PHE A 206 -4.38 -18.41 21.47
N ARG A 207 -3.81 -19.29 20.65
CA ARG A 207 -2.37 -19.61 20.69
C ARG A 207 -1.49 -18.39 20.43
N ALA A 208 -1.86 -17.57 19.44
CA ALA A 208 -1.13 -16.33 19.12
C ALA A 208 -1.16 -15.37 20.32
N SER A 209 -2.33 -15.15 20.93
CA SER A 209 -2.46 -14.31 22.12
C SER A 209 -1.68 -14.84 23.32
N LEU A 210 -1.71 -16.15 23.54
CA LEU A 210 -0.96 -16.79 24.61
C LEU A 210 0.56 -16.59 24.45
N ASN A 211 1.09 -16.77 23.24
CA ASN A 211 2.50 -16.53 22.96
C ASN A 211 2.90 -15.06 23.18
N ALA A 212 2.05 -14.12 22.78
CA ALA A 212 2.27 -12.69 23.01
C ALA A 212 2.33 -12.35 24.51
N GLU A 213 1.38 -12.88 25.30
CA GLU A 213 1.37 -12.70 26.75
C GLU A 213 2.57 -13.36 27.45
N MET A 214 2.99 -14.55 26.99
CA MET A 214 4.19 -15.21 27.49
C MET A 214 5.44 -14.37 27.24
N ASN A 215 5.60 -13.85 26.03
CA ASN A 215 6.74 -12.99 25.68
C ASN A 215 6.74 -11.69 26.52
N THR A 216 5.55 -11.11 26.73
CA THR A 216 5.37 -9.92 27.57
C THR A 216 5.72 -10.22 29.02
N ALA A 217 5.24 -11.34 29.57
CA ALA A 217 5.54 -11.78 30.92
C ALA A 217 7.04 -12.01 31.13
N MET A 218 7.73 -12.66 30.16
CA MET A 218 9.17 -12.85 30.20
C MET A 218 9.93 -11.50 30.16
N ARG A 219 9.54 -10.59 29.28
CA ARG A 219 10.19 -9.28 29.13
C ARG A 219 10.10 -8.42 30.39
N TYR A 220 8.95 -8.45 31.07
CA TYR A 220 8.68 -7.60 32.23
C TYR A 220 8.75 -8.37 33.56
N SER A 221 9.20 -9.63 33.55
CA SER A 221 9.25 -10.50 34.73
C SER A 221 7.92 -10.58 35.51
N ARG A 222 6.80 -10.54 34.77
CA ARG A 222 5.44 -10.63 35.33
C ARG A 222 4.97 -12.08 35.38
N ARG A 223 4.15 -12.41 36.40
CA ARG A 223 3.50 -13.71 36.48
C ARG A 223 2.14 -13.63 35.78
N PHE A 224 1.77 -14.69 35.04
CA PHE A 224 0.44 -14.88 34.50
C PHE A 224 -0.03 -16.29 34.79
N SER A 225 -1.34 -16.51 34.79
CA SER A 225 -1.94 -17.82 35.03
C SER A 225 -2.84 -18.17 33.86
N ILE A 226 -2.92 -19.45 33.51
CA ILE A 226 -3.81 -19.99 32.49
C ILE A 226 -4.78 -20.92 33.20
N MET A 227 -6.07 -20.76 32.91
CA MET A 227 -7.11 -21.66 33.38
C MET A 227 -7.71 -22.39 32.17
N MET A 228 -7.78 -23.70 32.25
CA MET A 228 -8.44 -24.55 31.26
C MET A 228 -9.76 -25.04 31.88
N ILE A 229 -10.84 -24.80 31.15
CA ILE A 229 -12.18 -25.21 31.56
C ILE A 229 -12.68 -26.18 30.49
N ASP A 230 -13.17 -27.35 30.91
CA ASP A 230 -13.80 -28.32 30.05
C ASP A 230 -15.21 -28.63 30.58
N THR A 231 -16.13 -28.95 29.67
CA THR A 231 -17.50 -29.30 30.04
C THR A 231 -17.69 -30.81 29.94
N ASP A 232 -18.02 -31.42 31.08
CA ASP A 232 -18.28 -32.86 31.11
C ASP A 232 -19.60 -33.19 30.38
N ASN A 233 -19.62 -34.30 29.68
CA ASN A 233 -20.80 -34.88 29.01
C ASN A 233 -21.46 -34.03 27.92
N LEU A 234 -20.77 -33.04 27.32
CA LEU A 234 -21.33 -32.19 26.28
C LEU A 234 -21.83 -33.01 25.07
N LYS A 235 -21.15 -34.11 24.75
CA LYS A 235 -21.55 -34.99 23.66
C LYS A 235 -22.89 -35.69 23.94
N GLU A 236 -23.10 -36.19 25.15
CA GLU A 236 -24.37 -36.87 25.51
C GLU A 236 -25.54 -35.89 25.50
N ILE A 237 -25.32 -34.65 26.00
CA ILE A 237 -26.35 -33.59 26.01
C ILE A 237 -26.74 -33.25 24.55
N ASN A 238 -25.76 -33.09 23.66
CA ASN A 238 -25.97 -32.77 22.25
C ASN A 238 -26.69 -33.89 21.49
N ASP A 239 -26.35 -35.14 21.77
CA ASP A 239 -26.99 -36.31 21.17
C ASP A 239 -28.43 -36.49 21.65
N GLN A 240 -28.73 -36.17 22.92
CA GLN A 240 -30.09 -36.20 23.46
C GLN A 240 -30.96 -35.08 22.87
N GLN A 241 -30.43 -33.87 22.68
CA GLN A 241 -31.18 -32.77 22.07
C GLN A 241 -31.39 -32.97 20.57
N SER A 242 -30.41 -33.52 19.85
CA SER A 242 -30.51 -33.84 18.42
C SER A 242 -31.59 -34.92 18.18
N LYS A 243 -31.73 -35.92 19.06
CA LYS A 243 -32.80 -36.90 19.01
C LYS A 243 -34.18 -36.30 19.25
N LYS A 244 -34.32 -35.38 20.21
CA LYS A 244 -35.58 -34.66 20.48
C LYS A 244 -36.01 -33.78 19.30
N CYS A 245 -35.10 -33.07 18.65
CA CYS A 245 -35.41 -32.28 17.45
C CYS A 245 -35.86 -33.17 16.25
N LYS A 246 -35.23 -34.32 16.05
CA LYS A 246 -35.65 -35.25 14.97
C LYS A 246 -37.04 -35.87 15.21
N ILE A 247 -37.41 -36.08 16.47
CA ILE A 247 -38.75 -36.58 16.81
C ILE A 247 -39.81 -35.50 16.60
N ALA A 248 -39.50 -34.25 16.91
CA ALA A 248 -40.44 -33.11 16.75
C ALA A 248 -40.60 -32.70 15.25
N ALA A 249 -39.69 -33.05 14.36
CA ALA A 249 -39.78 -32.78 12.94
C ALA A 249 -40.52 -33.87 12.11
N ASN A 250 -40.93 -34.95 12.75
CA ASN A 250 -41.67 -36.04 12.14
C ASN A 250 -43.16 -36.08 12.56
N PHE A 251 -43.66 -35.03 13.17
CA PHE A 251 -45.08 -34.74 13.42
C PHE A 251 -45.45 -33.45 12.64
#